data_2fe17f65c6583364d4bcedb027bde71d
#
_entry.id   2fe17f65c6583364d4bcedb027bde71d
#
_cell.length_a   1.000
_cell.length_b   1.000
_cell.length_c   1.000
_cell.angle_alpha   90.00
_cell.angle_beta   90.00
_cell.angle_gamma   90.00
#
_symmetry.space_group_name_H-M   'P 1'
#
loop_
_entity.id
_entity.type
_entity.pdbx_description
1 polymer ?
#
loop_
_entity_poly.entity_id
_entity_poly.type
_entity_poly.pdbx_seq_one_letter_code
_entity_poly.pdbx_strand_id
1 'polypeptide(L)'
;AIFYLPLIYFAVLLLAVIGIGAWEWGPLMGFDTKARRSGFVVTTLILIACIWGLVSPNELWVNTTVLNEYALMLLWLAIAWWILSAFLMFSYPSASAFWAKHRSIRGVFGWLTLVPTWLAFMVIRTHAYPEDSYQGAQLLMLLFLMVWSADIGAYFVGKAFGKHKLMPNVSPGKTFEGFLGGMAFACMLMSIVAYQLSWNSDQVTTVLLVTVLITTVSVLG
;
A
#
# COMPACT_ATOMS: atom_id res chain seq x y z
N ALA A 1 -9.15 15.51 4.07
CA ALA A 1 -7.69 15.58 4.34
C ALA A 1 -6.89 15.56 3.02
N ILE A 2 -7.08 14.58 2.13
CA ILE A 2 -6.28 14.37 0.90
C ILE A 2 -6.24 15.60 -0.01
N PHE A 3 -7.38 16.27 -0.23
CA PHE A 3 -7.51 17.39 -1.17
C PHE A 3 -7.14 18.76 -0.58
N TYR A 4 -7.36 18.96 0.73
CA TYR A 4 -7.32 20.30 1.33
C TYR A 4 -6.15 20.51 2.29
N LEU A 5 -5.43 19.45 2.69
CA LEU A 5 -4.26 19.63 3.55
C LEU A 5 -3.05 20.09 2.72
N PRO A 6 -2.37 21.17 3.13
CA PRO A 6 -1.05 21.47 2.62
C PRO A 6 -0.12 20.28 2.76
N LEU A 7 0.84 20.15 1.84
CA LEU A 7 1.70 18.97 1.72
C LEU A 7 2.37 18.56 3.04
N ILE A 8 2.87 19.56 3.79
CA ILE A 8 3.55 19.31 5.08
C ILE A 8 2.59 18.66 6.10
N TYR A 9 1.35 19.16 6.21
CA TYR A 9 0.37 18.60 7.14
C TYR A 9 -0.12 17.23 6.69
N PHE A 10 -0.20 16.98 5.38
CA PHE A 10 -0.48 15.64 4.84
C PHE A 10 0.64 14.67 5.20
N ALA A 11 1.91 15.08 5.05
CA ALA A 11 3.06 14.26 5.42
C ALA A 11 3.07 13.92 6.91
N VAL A 12 2.77 14.90 7.78
CA VAL A 12 2.68 14.70 9.25
C VAL A 12 1.49 13.76 9.60
N LEU A 13 0.33 13.94 8.96
CA LEU A 13 -0.80 13.05 9.16
C LEU A 13 -0.43 11.60 8.78
N LEU A 14 0.26 11.43 7.67
CA LEU A 14 0.71 10.13 7.21
C LEU A 14 1.75 9.52 8.17
N LEU A 15 2.65 10.32 8.76
CA LEU A 15 3.56 9.87 9.83
C LEU A 15 2.79 9.32 11.04
N ALA A 16 1.69 9.97 11.42
CA ALA A 16 0.84 9.49 12.52
C ALA A 16 0.21 8.13 12.17
N VAL A 17 -0.30 7.97 10.94
CA VAL A 17 -0.87 6.69 10.45
C VAL A 17 0.19 5.59 10.45
N ILE A 18 1.39 5.86 9.91
CA ILE A 18 2.51 4.90 9.92
C ILE A 18 2.96 4.60 11.36
N GLY A 19 2.95 5.59 12.25
CA GLY A 19 3.25 5.39 13.67
C GLY A 19 2.27 4.43 14.36
N ILE A 20 0.97 4.53 14.04
CA ILE A 20 -0.04 3.56 14.50
C ILE A 20 0.26 2.18 13.91
N GLY A 21 0.55 2.09 12.61
CA GLY A 21 0.93 0.83 11.97
C GLY A 21 2.18 0.19 12.61
N ALA A 22 3.19 0.99 12.95
CA ALA A 22 4.38 0.53 13.65
C ALA A 22 4.06 0.06 15.09
N TRP A 23 3.15 0.72 15.78
CA TRP A 23 2.67 0.28 17.09
C TRP A 23 1.97 -1.09 17.01
N GLU A 24 1.09 -1.28 16.02
CA GLU A 24 0.39 -2.54 15.78
C GLU A 24 1.32 -3.65 15.25
N TRP A 25 2.46 -3.31 14.65
CA TRP A 25 3.49 -4.27 14.27
C TRP A 25 4.23 -4.86 15.49
N GLY A 26 4.28 -4.13 16.59
CA GLY A 26 4.98 -4.56 17.82
C GLY A 26 4.60 -5.95 18.31
N PRO A 27 3.31 -6.30 18.47
CA PRO A 27 2.86 -7.67 18.83
C PRO A 27 3.36 -8.75 17.87
N LEU A 28 3.41 -8.47 16.56
CA LEU A 28 3.94 -9.41 15.57
C LEU A 28 5.43 -9.71 15.79
N MET A 29 6.18 -8.76 16.35
CA MET A 29 7.56 -8.95 16.79
C MET A 29 7.70 -9.67 18.13
N GLY A 30 6.59 -9.89 18.85
CA GLY A 30 6.59 -10.39 20.23
C GLY A 30 7.03 -9.33 21.24
N PHE A 31 6.67 -8.07 20.99
CA PHE A 31 6.88 -6.97 21.95
C PHE A 31 5.65 -6.80 22.84
N ASP A 32 5.76 -7.29 24.07
CA ASP A 32 4.67 -7.30 25.04
C ASP A 32 4.58 -6.00 25.85
N THR A 33 5.68 -5.23 25.92
CA THR A 33 5.75 -3.99 26.70
C THR A 33 5.55 -2.76 25.85
N LYS A 34 4.87 -1.74 26.41
CA LYS A 34 4.69 -0.43 25.74
C LYS A 34 6.03 0.20 25.35
N ALA A 35 7.05 0.09 26.19
CA ALA A 35 8.37 0.66 25.92
C ALA A 35 9.02 0.07 24.67
N ARG A 36 8.94 -1.26 24.43
CA ARG A 36 9.49 -1.90 23.23
C ARG A 36 8.71 -1.50 21.97
N ARG A 37 7.38 -1.41 22.08
CA ARG A 37 6.53 -0.93 20.96
C ARG A 37 6.85 0.52 20.62
N SER A 38 6.94 1.40 21.63
CA SER A 38 7.36 2.81 21.41
C SER A 38 8.74 2.89 20.78
N GLY A 39 9.70 2.06 21.19
CA GLY A 39 11.03 2.00 20.57
C GLY A 39 10.95 1.68 19.07
N PHE A 40 10.10 0.73 18.65
CA PHE A 40 9.92 0.39 17.24
C PHE A 40 9.23 1.54 16.47
N VAL A 41 8.24 2.19 17.07
CA VAL A 41 7.62 3.41 16.47
C VAL A 41 8.67 4.48 16.26
N VAL A 42 9.45 4.81 17.29
CA VAL A 42 10.49 5.87 17.21
C VAL A 42 11.52 5.55 16.14
N THR A 43 12.02 4.32 16.08
CA THR A 43 12.99 3.91 15.04
C THR A 43 12.38 3.97 13.63
N THR A 44 11.11 3.60 13.45
CA THR A 44 10.39 3.73 12.17
C THR A 44 10.29 5.20 11.75
N LEU A 45 9.91 6.08 12.67
CA LEU A 45 9.81 7.52 12.40
C LEU A 45 11.19 8.16 12.10
N ILE A 46 12.26 7.71 12.79
CA ILE A 46 13.64 8.15 12.49
C ILE A 46 14.04 7.73 11.08
N LEU A 47 13.74 6.49 10.66
CA LEU A 47 14.04 6.04 9.28
C LEU A 47 13.33 6.91 8.25
N ILE A 48 12.07 7.24 8.46
CA ILE A 48 11.32 8.14 7.55
C ILE A 48 11.93 9.55 7.58
N ALA A 49 12.31 10.07 8.76
CA ALA A 49 12.98 11.36 8.87
C ALA A 49 14.33 11.39 8.13
N CYS A 50 15.09 10.30 8.16
CA CYS A 50 16.32 10.15 7.36
C CYS A 50 16.03 10.20 5.85
N ILE A 51 14.96 9.54 5.39
CA ILE A 51 14.55 9.60 3.98
C ILE A 51 14.11 11.01 3.61
N TRP A 52 13.36 11.68 4.47
CA TRP A 52 12.97 13.08 4.26
C TRP A 52 14.18 14.01 4.17
N GLY A 53 15.23 13.76 4.96
CA GLY A 53 16.49 14.50 4.88
C GLY A 53 17.29 14.22 3.61
N LEU A 54 17.12 13.04 3.00
CA LEU A 54 17.76 12.68 1.73
C LEU A 54 16.98 13.22 0.52
N VAL A 55 15.65 13.18 0.58
CA VAL A 55 14.76 13.64 -0.48
C VAL A 55 13.57 14.35 0.15
N SER A 56 13.56 15.67 0.06
CA SER A 56 12.43 16.45 0.54
C SER A 56 11.16 16.11 -0.25
N PRO A 57 9.95 16.17 0.36
CA PRO A 57 8.70 15.93 -0.36
C PRO A 57 8.49 16.80 -1.59
N ASN A 58 9.07 17.99 -1.64
CA ASN A 58 9.00 18.88 -2.80
C ASN A 58 9.99 18.51 -3.91
N GLU A 59 10.93 17.61 -3.64
CA GLU A 59 12.00 17.19 -4.57
C GLU A 59 11.84 15.73 -5.00
N LEU A 60 10.72 15.09 -4.66
CA LEU A 60 10.41 13.72 -5.07
C LEU A 60 10.32 13.56 -6.58
N TRP A 61 9.88 14.60 -7.27
CA TRP A 61 9.81 14.65 -8.72
C TRP A 61 10.82 15.65 -9.27
N VAL A 62 11.68 15.20 -10.18
CA VAL A 62 12.60 16.07 -10.94
C VAL A 62 11.81 16.86 -12.00
N ASN A 63 10.79 16.21 -12.56
CA ASN A 63 9.77 16.79 -13.43
C ASN A 63 8.51 15.93 -13.33
N THR A 64 7.45 16.24 -14.07
CA THR A 64 6.17 15.53 -14.01
C THR A 64 6.25 14.01 -14.36
N THR A 65 7.35 13.55 -14.92
CA THR A 65 7.52 12.15 -15.40
C THR A 65 8.70 11.43 -14.77
N VAL A 66 9.65 12.14 -14.14
CA VAL A 66 10.90 11.58 -13.63
C VAL A 66 10.97 11.74 -12.12
N LEU A 67 11.03 10.63 -11.42
CA LEU A 67 11.27 10.59 -9.97
C LEU A 67 12.74 10.86 -9.63
N ASN A 68 12.96 11.41 -8.45
CA ASN A 68 14.27 11.47 -7.83
C ASN A 68 14.89 10.07 -7.72
N GLU A 69 16.18 9.94 -8.00
CA GLU A 69 16.87 8.64 -8.07
C GLU A 69 16.83 7.86 -6.75
N TYR A 70 16.96 8.54 -5.61
CA TYR A 70 16.89 7.90 -4.29
C TYR A 70 15.47 7.40 -3.98
N ALA A 71 14.45 8.18 -4.32
CA ALA A 71 13.06 7.77 -4.18
C ALA A 71 12.77 6.54 -5.06
N LEU A 72 13.24 6.56 -6.31
CA LEU A 72 13.09 5.45 -7.24
C LEU A 72 13.78 4.17 -6.73
N MET A 73 15.01 4.30 -6.23
CA MET A 73 15.76 3.16 -5.65
C MET A 73 15.03 2.54 -4.46
N LEU A 74 14.48 3.37 -3.55
CA LEU A 74 13.73 2.89 -2.40
C LEU A 74 12.41 2.21 -2.81
N LEU A 75 11.75 2.70 -3.85
CA LEU A 75 10.55 2.05 -4.39
C LEU A 75 10.86 0.72 -5.06
N TRP A 76 11.98 0.59 -5.77
CA TRP A 76 12.44 -0.70 -6.30
C TRP A 76 12.75 -1.71 -5.19
N LEU A 77 13.39 -1.26 -4.11
CA LEU A 77 13.59 -2.09 -2.92
C LEU A 77 12.24 -2.56 -2.32
N ALA A 78 11.25 -1.67 -2.27
CA ALA A 78 9.91 -2.03 -1.82
C ALA A 78 9.25 -3.08 -2.73
N ILE A 79 9.35 -2.95 -4.04
CA ILE A 79 8.83 -3.93 -5.00
C ILE A 79 9.51 -5.29 -4.78
N ALA A 80 10.83 -5.32 -4.66
CA ALA A 80 11.58 -6.53 -4.37
C ALA A 80 11.15 -7.18 -3.04
N TRP A 81 10.91 -6.37 -2.01
CA TRP A 81 10.35 -6.83 -0.73
C TRP A 81 8.95 -7.44 -0.90
N TRP A 82 8.05 -6.80 -1.63
CA TRP A 82 6.70 -7.31 -1.83
C TRP A 82 6.68 -8.61 -2.64
N ILE A 83 7.56 -8.75 -3.63
CA ILE A 83 7.74 -10.03 -4.35
C ILE A 83 8.23 -11.11 -3.39
N LEU A 84 9.24 -10.81 -2.57
CA LEU A 84 9.75 -11.74 -1.56
C LEU A 84 8.67 -12.11 -0.54
N SER A 85 7.91 -11.14 -0.04
CA SER A 85 6.84 -11.40 0.94
C SER A 85 5.75 -12.30 0.39
N ALA A 86 5.36 -12.11 -0.89
CA ALA A 86 4.44 -13.02 -1.57
C ALA A 86 5.01 -14.45 -1.63
N PHE A 87 6.29 -14.60 -1.95
CA PHE A 87 6.96 -15.90 -1.96
C PHE A 87 6.96 -16.57 -0.57
N LEU A 88 7.27 -15.79 0.48
CA LEU A 88 7.24 -16.26 1.86
C LEU A 88 5.84 -16.70 2.29
N MET A 89 4.82 -15.97 1.86
CA MET A 89 3.42 -16.29 2.12
C MET A 89 3.00 -17.62 1.46
N PHE A 90 3.33 -17.84 0.18
CA PHE A 90 3.03 -19.11 -0.50
C PHE A 90 3.82 -20.29 0.09
N SER A 91 4.96 -20.04 0.69
CA SER A 91 5.80 -21.04 1.37
C SER A 91 5.36 -21.33 2.81
N TYR A 92 4.32 -20.65 3.31
CA TYR A 92 3.80 -20.89 4.67
C TYR A 92 2.98 -22.19 4.71
N PRO A 93 3.12 -23.04 5.79
CA PRO A 93 3.90 -22.82 7.01
C PRO A 93 5.36 -23.30 6.94
N SER A 94 5.78 -24.01 5.92
CA SER A 94 7.07 -24.72 5.87
C SER A 94 8.28 -23.79 6.06
N ALA A 95 8.27 -22.59 5.45
CA ALA A 95 9.35 -21.62 5.57
C ALA A 95 9.26 -20.73 6.82
N SER A 96 8.18 -20.80 7.60
CA SER A 96 7.94 -19.89 8.74
C SER A 96 8.96 -20.02 9.85
N ALA A 97 9.61 -21.18 10.01
CA ALA A 97 10.62 -21.42 11.04
C ALA A 97 11.79 -20.43 10.99
N PHE A 98 12.12 -19.90 9.81
CA PHE A 98 13.20 -18.95 9.63
C PHE A 98 12.92 -17.59 10.29
N TRP A 99 11.73 -17.00 10.09
CA TRP A 99 11.41 -15.68 10.65
C TRP A 99 10.66 -15.74 11.98
N ALA A 100 9.97 -16.87 12.30
CA ALA A 100 9.19 -16.98 13.51
C ALA A 100 10.06 -16.88 14.78
N LYS A 101 11.29 -17.37 14.75
CA LYS A 101 12.21 -17.37 15.89
C LYS A 101 12.92 -16.03 16.11
N HIS A 102 13.07 -15.19 15.09
CA HIS A 102 13.92 -14.00 15.14
C HIS A 102 13.10 -12.70 15.12
N ARG A 103 13.04 -12.01 16.27
CA ARG A 103 12.34 -10.72 16.43
C ARG A 103 12.90 -9.64 15.49
N SER A 104 14.23 -9.61 15.31
CA SER A 104 14.90 -8.66 14.42
C SER A 104 14.47 -8.81 12.96
N ILE A 105 14.32 -10.05 12.46
CA ILE A 105 13.84 -10.30 11.09
C ILE A 105 12.42 -9.75 10.91
N ARG A 106 11.54 -10.00 11.86
CA ARG A 106 10.16 -9.46 11.84
C ARG A 106 10.14 -7.93 11.93
N GLY A 107 11.10 -7.33 12.63
CA GLY A 107 11.28 -5.88 12.67
C GLY A 107 11.71 -5.31 11.33
N VAL A 108 12.68 -5.94 10.67
CA VAL A 108 13.09 -5.56 9.30
C VAL A 108 11.92 -5.68 8.33
N PHE A 109 11.12 -6.74 8.43
CA PHE A 109 9.89 -6.89 7.62
C PHE A 109 8.93 -5.72 7.83
N GLY A 110 8.75 -5.27 9.10
CA GLY A 110 7.94 -4.10 9.41
C GLY A 110 8.48 -2.83 8.77
N TRP A 111 9.78 -2.59 8.85
CA TRP A 111 10.37 -1.41 8.22
C TRP A 111 10.28 -1.45 6.70
N LEU A 112 10.54 -2.59 6.07
CA LEU A 112 10.41 -2.76 4.61
C LEU A 112 8.97 -2.64 4.12
N THR A 113 7.99 -2.79 5.01
CA THR A 113 6.57 -2.57 4.70
C THR A 113 6.16 -1.13 4.97
N LEU A 114 6.42 -0.61 6.19
CA LEU A 114 5.87 0.66 6.65
C LEU A 114 6.58 1.87 6.05
N VAL A 115 7.91 1.82 5.95
CA VAL A 115 8.71 2.98 5.51
C VAL A 115 8.47 3.29 4.02
N PRO A 116 8.54 2.31 3.10
CA PRO A 116 8.23 2.57 1.70
C PRO A 116 6.77 2.93 1.45
N THR A 117 5.84 2.47 2.31
CA THR A 117 4.44 2.87 2.22
C THR A 117 4.28 4.37 2.38
N TRP A 118 4.94 4.98 3.40
CA TRP A 118 4.96 6.43 3.55
C TRP A 118 5.50 7.12 2.29
N LEU A 119 6.64 6.66 1.77
CA LEU A 119 7.25 7.21 0.56
C LEU A 119 6.32 7.11 -0.66
N ALA A 120 5.71 5.95 -0.89
CA ALA A 120 4.80 5.72 -2.02
C ALA A 120 3.60 6.67 -1.98
N PHE A 121 2.99 6.88 -0.79
CA PHE A 121 1.91 7.85 -0.62
C PHE A 121 2.37 9.28 -0.90
N MET A 122 3.58 9.65 -0.46
CA MET A 122 4.14 10.98 -0.74
C MET A 122 4.42 11.16 -2.23
N VAL A 123 4.99 10.14 -2.90
CA VAL A 123 5.24 10.18 -4.35
C VAL A 123 3.95 10.38 -5.14
N ILE A 124 2.89 9.64 -4.83
CA ILE A 124 1.60 9.83 -5.51
C ILE A 124 1.02 11.22 -5.20
N ARG A 125 1.06 11.66 -3.93
CA ARG A 125 0.48 12.94 -3.51
C ARG A 125 1.16 14.15 -4.12
N THR A 126 2.46 14.05 -4.38
CA THR A 126 3.28 15.15 -4.94
C THR A 126 3.34 15.13 -6.47
N HIS A 127 2.67 14.17 -7.13
CA HIS A 127 2.64 14.14 -8.59
C HIS A 127 2.04 15.43 -9.15
N ALA A 128 2.76 16.06 -10.08
CA ALA A 128 2.45 17.35 -10.71
C ALA A 128 2.37 18.55 -9.74
N TYR A 129 2.82 18.40 -8.50
CA TYR A 129 2.94 19.50 -7.56
C TYR A 129 4.23 20.30 -7.84
N PRO A 130 4.24 21.65 -7.85
CA PRO A 130 3.15 22.54 -7.43
C PRO A 130 2.19 23.01 -8.54
N GLU A 131 2.39 22.60 -9.82
CA GLU A 131 1.60 23.08 -10.96
C GLU A 131 0.11 22.76 -10.81
N ASP A 132 -0.21 21.55 -10.38
CA ASP A 132 -1.55 21.10 -9.99
C ASP A 132 -1.53 20.37 -8.66
N SER A 133 -1.94 21.07 -7.61
CA SER A 133 -2.00 20.51 -6.25
C SER A 133 -3.08 19.45 -6.05
N TYR A 134 -4.02 19.32 -6.99
CA TYR A 134 -5.13 18.36 -6.92
C TYR A 134 -4.83 17.05 -7.63
N GLN A 135 -3.97 17.03 -8.65
CA GLN A 135 -3.72 15.83 -9.45
C GLN A 135 -3.25 14.64 -8.61
N GLY A 136 -2.23 14.82 -7.76
CA GLY A 136 -1.77 13.76 -6.86
C GLY A 136 -2.84 13.32 -5.86
N ALA A 137 -3.70 14.25 -5.39
CA ALA A 137 -4.82 13.92 -4.52
C ALA A 137 -5.89 13.10 -5.24
N GLN A 138 -6.16 13.38 -6.52
CA GLN A 138 -7.07 12.61 -7.36
C GLN A 138 -6.54 11.19 -7.59
N LEU A 139 -5.24 11.03 -7.85
CA LEU A 139 -4.61 9.71 -7.99
C LEU A 139 -4.72 8.87 -6.72
N LEU A 140 -4.51 9.49 -5.53
CA LEU A 140 -4.72 8.81 -4.25
C LEU A 140 -6.19 8.43 -4.05
N MET A 141 -7.14 9.28 -4.43
CA MET A 141 -8.56 8.96 -4.33
C MET A 141 -8.92 7.79 -5.25
N LEU A 142 -8.42 7.76 -6.48
CA LEU A 142 -8.61 6.63 -7.39
C LEU A 142 -8.05 5.33 -6.81
N LEU A 143 -6.84 5.38 -6.24
CA LEU A 143 -6.24 4.23 -5.55
C LEU A 143 -7.15 3.70 -4.42
N PHE A 144 -7.67 4.60 -3.56
CA PHE A 144 -8.57 4.20 -2.48
C PHE A 144 -9.89 3.63 -3.02
N LEU A 145 -10.45 4.24 -4.05
CA LEU A 145 -11.68 3.74 -4.68
C LEU A 145 -11.50 2.33 -5.25
N MET A 146 -10.35 2.06 -5.90
CA MET A 146 -10.02 0.72 -6.42
C MET A 146 -9.96 -0.30 -5.28
N VAL A 147 -9.22 -0.01 -4.20
CA VAL A 147 -9.05 -0.95 -3.08
C VAL A 147 -10.36 -1.14 -2.32
N TRP A 148 -11.05 -0.05 -1.93
CA TRP A 148 -12.30 -0.17 -1.17
C TRP A 148 -13.41 -0.87 -1.96
N SER A 149 -13.54 -0.59 -3.25
CA SER A 149 -14.53 -1.28 -4.09
C SER A 149 -14.20 -2.77 -4.25
N ALA A 150 -12.92 -3.12 -4.37
CA ALA A 150 -12.48 -4.50 -4.39
C ALA A 150 -12.82 -5.22 -3.06
N ASP A 151 -12.55 -4.60 -1.92
CA ASP A 151 -12.85 -5.18 -0.60
C ASP A 151 -14.36 -5.36 -0.39
N ILE A 152 -15.16 -4.37 -0.77
CA ILE A 152 -16.62 -4.44 -0.70
C ILE A 152 -17.16 -5.58 -1.58
N GLY A 153 -16.73 -5.62 -2.85
CA GLY A 153 -17.13 -6.65 -3.80
C GLY A 153 -16.70 -8.05 -3.34
N ALA A 154 -15.47 -8.18 -2.86
CA ALA A 154 -14.93 -9.43 -2.33
C ALA A 154 -15.71 -9.93 -1.11
N TYR A 155 -16.09 -9.04 -0.21
CA TYR A 155 -16.89 -9.39 0.97
C TYR A 155 -18.27 -9.92 0.58
N PHE A 156 -19.02 -9.17 -0.24
CA PHE A 156 -20.38 -9.57 -0.59
C PHE A 156 -20.41 -10.84 -1.44
N VAL A 157 -19.59 -10.93 -2.48
CA VAL A 157 -19.54 -12.10 -3.36
C VAL A 157 -18.96 -13.32 -2.63
N GLY A 158 -17.89 -13.12 -1.84
CA GLY A 158 -17.28 -14.18 -1.04
C GLY A 158 -18.22 -14.74 0.02
N LYS A 159 -19.06 -13.89 0.64
CA LYS A 159 -20.06 -14.33 1.61
C LYS A 159 -21.25 -15.05 0.95
N ALA A 160 -21.68 -14.59 -0.22
CA ALA A 160 -22.86 -15.16 -0.89
C ALA A 160 -22.53 -16.43 -1.70
N PHE A 161 -21.37 -16.47 -2.34
CA PHE A 161 -21.01 -17.51 -3.33
C PHE A 161 -19.71 -18.23 -3.04
N GLY A 162 -18.94 -17.83 -2.01
CA GLY A 162 -17.60 -18.36 -1.71
C GLY A 162 -17.62 -19.85 -1.35
N LYS A 163 -16.99 -20.66 -2.21
CA LYS A 163 -16.85 -22.12 -2.05
C LYS A 163 -15.39 -22.54 -1.98
N HIS A 164 -14.55 -21.96 -2.84
CA HIS A 164 -13.16 -22.36 -2.99
C HIS A 164 -12.26 -21.40 -2.20
N LYS A 165 -11.53 -21.92 -1.22
CA LYS A 165 -10.60 -21.13 -0.40
C LYS A 165 -9.39 -20.71 -1.24
N LEU A 166 -9.03 -19.43 -1.18
CA LEU A 166 -7.89 -18.89 -1.94
C LEU A 166 -6.56 -19.30 -1.28
N MET A 167 -6.44 -19.08 0.03
CA MET A 167 -5.23 -19.36 0.82
C MET A 167 -5.60 -19.91 2.20
N PRO A 168 -5.97 -21.19 2.32
CA PRO A 168 -6.51 -21.74 3.57
C PRO A 168 -5.60 -21.58 4.79
N ASN A 169 -4.28 -21.70 4.59
CA ASN A 169 -3.28 -21.66 5.66
C ASN A 169 -2.92 -20.23 6.12
N VAL A 170 -3.17 -19.21 5.30
CA VAL A 170 -2.82 -17.81 5.58
C VAL A 170 -4.06 -17.00 5.95
N SER A 171 -5.10 -17.12 5.13
CA SER A 171 -6.37 -16.41 5.31
C SER A 171 -7.57 -17.32 5.00
N PRO A 172 -8.09 -18.04 6.00
CA PRO A 172 -9.18 -18.99 5.80
C PRO A 172 -10.51 -18.33 5.40
N GLY A 173 -10.63 -17.01 5.55
CA GLY A 173 -11.80 -16.24 5.11
C GLY A 173 -11.83 -15.92 3.62
N LYS A 174 -10.66 -15.81 2.98
CA LYS A 174 -10.57 -15.41 1.56
C LYS A 174 -10.98 -16.55 0.61
N THR A 175 -11.85 -16.24 -0.37
CA THR A 175 -12.33 -17.18 -1.38
C THR A 175 -11.99 -16.70 -2.78
N PHE A 176 -11.86 -17.65 -3.72
CA PHE A 176 -11.59 -17.34 -5.13
C PHE A 176 -12.75 -16.57 -5.77
N GLU A 177 -13.99 -16.96 -5.45
CA GLU A 177 -15.19 -16.24 -5.90
C GLU A 177 -15.23 -14.82 -5.36
N GLY A 178 -14.84 -14.63 -4.10
CA GLY A 178 -14.70 -13.31 -3.50
C GLY A 178 -13.65 -12.46 -4.24
N PHE A 179 -12.50 -13.01 -4.55
CA PHE A 179 -11.46 -12.33 -5.33
C PHE A 179 -11.98 -11.85 -6.70
N LEU A 180 -12.63 -12.75 -7.46
CA LEU A 180 -13.21 -12.39 -8.75
C LEU A 180 -14.32 -11.32 -8.61
N GLY A 181 -15.17 -11.47 -7.58
CA GLY A 181 -16.22 -10.49 -7.28
C GLY A 181 -15.67 -9.10 -6.95
N GLY A 182 -14.60 -9.05 -6.15
CA GLY A 182 -13.91 -7.81 -5.83
C GLY A 182 -13.31 -7.14 -7.05
N MET A 183 -12.62 -7.92 -7.89
CA MET A 183 -12.05 -7.45 -9.15
C MET A 183 -13.12 -6.91 -10.10
N ALA A 184 -14.21 -7.65 -10.28
CA ALA A 184 -15.31 -7.22 -11.15
C ALA A 184 -15.96 -5.93 -10.64
N PHE A 185 -16.16 -5.82 -9.32
CA PHE A 185 -16.76 -4.63 -8.71
C PHE A 185 -15.84 -3.40 -8.83
N ALA A 186 -14.54 -3.56 -8.63
CA ALA A 186 -13.56 -2.49 -8.82
C ALA A 186 -13.48 -2.04 -10.28
N CYS A 187 -13.43 -2.96 -11.24
CA CYS A 187 -13.42 -2.63 -12.66
C CYS A 187 -14.73 -1.92 -13.08
N MET A 188 -15.87 -2.38 -12.58
CA MET A 188 -17.16 -1.71 -12.82
C MET A 188 -17.15 -0.27 -12.29
N LEU A 189 -16.70 -0.04 -11.07
CA LEU A 189 -16.62 1.30 -10.49
C LEU A 189 -15.66 2.19 -11.31
N MET A 190 -14.49 1.69 -11.68
CA MET A 190 -13.53 2.46 -12.49
C MET A 190 -14.06 2.76 -13.89
N SER A 191 -14.85 1.87 -14.50
CA SER A 191 -15.53 2.14 -15.77
C SER A 191 -16.56 3.28 -15.63
N ILE A 192 -17.31 3.31 -14.52
CA ILE A 192 -18.25 4.40 -14.23
C ILE A 192 -17.50 5.73 -14.07
N VAL A 193 -16.39 5.73 -13.30
CA VAL A 193 -15.55 6.93 -13.12
C VAL A 193 -14.98 7.41 -14.45
N ALA A 194 -14.46 6.52 -15.26
CA ALA A 194 -13.91 6.83 -16.58
C ALA A 194 -14.97 7.43 -17.51
N TYR A 195 -16.19 6.89 -17.50
CA TYR A 195 -17.33 7.43 -18.25
C TYR A 195 -17.69 8.84 -17.80
N GLN A 196 -17.81 9.08 -16.49
CA GLN A 196 -18.15 10.40 -15.92
C GLN A 196 -17.09 11.45 -16.20
N LEU A 197 -15.81 11.05 -16.27
CA LEU A 197 -14.69 11.94 -16.57
C LEU A 197 -14.40 12.04 -18.07
N SER A 198 -15.23 11.40 -18.92
CA SER A 198 -15.08 11.40 -20.38
C SER A 198 -13.69 10.97 -20.87
N TRP A 199 -13.11 9.96 -20.21
CA TRP A 199 -11.80 9.42 -20.57
C TRP A 199 -11.83 8.74 -21.95
N ASN A 200 -10.74 8.89 -22.69
CA ASN A 200 -10.56 8.22 -23.98
C ASN A 200 -10.27 6.70 -23.80
N SER A 201 -10.31 5.95 -24.90
CA SER A 201 -10.14 4.49 -24.87
C SER A 201 -8.81 4.04 -24.23
N ASP A 202 -7.72 4.78 -24.44
CA ASP A 202 -6.40 4.43 -23.91
C ASP A 202 -6.36 4.65 -22.38
N GLN A 203 -6.96 5.74 -21.89
CA GLN A 203 -7.08 6.02 -20.46
C GLN A 203 -7.97 4.99 -19.76
N VAL A 204 -9.09 4.60 -20.38
CA VAL A 204 -9.97 3.54 -19.88
C VAL A 204 -9.22 2.22 -19.79
N THR A 205 -8.53 1.83 -20.84
CA THR A 205 -7.73 0.60 -20.87
C THR A 205 -6.67 0.61 -19.78
N THR A 206 -5.94 1.71 -19.67
CA THR A 206 -4.89 1.86 -18.65
C THR A 206 -5.43 1.75 -17.23
N VAL A 207 -6.52 2.45 -16.90
CA VAL A 207 -7.09 2.39 -15.54
C VAL A 207 -7.63 1.01 -15.21
N LEU A 208 -8.21 0.30 -16.16
CA LEU A 208 -8.70 -1.07 -15.94
C LEU A 208 -7.54 -2.06 -15.71
N LEU A 209 -6.47 -1.97 -16.50
CA LEU A 209 -5.26 -2.79 -16.27
C LEU A 209 -4.63 -2.52 -14.91
N VAL A 210 -4.51 -1.24 -14.53
CA VAL A 210 -4.02 -0.84 -13.20
C VAL A 210 -4.95 -1.35 -12.10
N THR A 211 -6.27 -1.29 -12.29
CA THR A 211 -7.25 -1.80 -11.33
C THR A 211 -7.09 -3.31 -11.13
N VAL A 212 -6.95 -4.08 -12.20
CA VAL A 212 -6.70 -5.54 -12.13
C VAL A 212 -5.40 -5.84 -11.39
N LEU A 213 -4.33 -5.09 -11.68
CA LEU A 213 -3.06 -5.25 -11.00
C LEU A 213 -3.16 -4.94 -9.51
N ILE A 214 -3.73 -3.78 -9.14
CA ILE A 214 -3.87 -3.34 -7.75
C ILE A 214 -4.74 -4.31 -6.96
N THR A 215 -5.90 -4.72 -7.50
CA THR A 215 -6.80 -5.65 -6.82
C THR A 215 -6.15 -7.03 -6.63
N THR A 216 -5.38 -7.50 -7.59
CA THR A 216 -4.64 -8.76 -7.47
C THR A 216 -3.57 -8.68 -6.39
N VAL A 217 -2.77 -7.62 -6.36
CA VAL A 217 -1.74 -7.41 -5.34
C VAL A 217 -2.36 -7.21 -3.95
N SER A 218 -3.46 -6.44 -3.84
CA SER A 218 -4.17 -6.20 -2.57
C SER A 218 -4.69 -7.49 -1.92
N VAL A 219 -5.11 -8.46 -2.72
CA VAL A 219 -5.58 -9.76 -2.18
C VAL A 219 -4.43 -10.60 -1.63
N LEU A 220 -3.22 -10.44 -2.19
CA LEU A 220 -2.01 -11.13 -1.73
C LEU A 220 -1.38 -10.48 -0.47
N GLY A 221 -1.66 -9.21 -0.19
CA GLY A 221 -1.24 -8.49 1.02
C GLY A 221 -2.30 -8.55 2.08
#